data_496ea8ed531144a8d38462774fe5e651
#
_entry.id   496ea8ed531144a8d38462774fe5e651
#
_cell.length_a   1.000
_cell.length_b   1.000
_cell.length_c   1.000
_cell.angle_alpha   90.00
_cell.angle_beta   90.00
_cell.angle_gamma   90.00
#
_symmetry.space_group_name_H-M   'P 1'
#
loop_
_entity.id
_entity.type
_entity.pdbx_description
1 polymer ?
#
loop_
_entity_poly.entity_id
_entity_poly.type
_entity_poly.pdbx_seq_one_letter_code
_entity_poly.pdbx_strand_id
1 'polypeptide(L)'
;MNMLRTRIDLDAIAHNVRVLKRAAGEAQLMCVVKADAYGHGMERVVPVMEKSGADLFGVATIAEAQRLRELGTELPVMAWLWDAASQDAAQVVADALADDIQLAAPSLDHLAVLVNAGIPATITLKVETGMHRNGIDPADWQRAFEMAKNARHLAVRGLMSHLACADEPDNPANAAQLEQFRAAIRQARAMGLEVPVNHIANSAATVQLPDTHFQQVRPGIACYGLQPAAGFAHELRPAMTWAGTVVNVKPITAGEAASYGLTWRAGKTGYLAVIPCGYADGLPRSIQGHLVVGISGKCYPQVGRVCMDQILLDLGENPFGVQPGDEAVLFGEGGMSATELADATGTINYEIVTRPGGRTVREYEGGIQL
;
A
#
# COMPACT_ATOMS: atom_id res chain seq x y z
N MET A 1 -15.45 17.79 -17.59
CA MET A 1 -14.85 18.36 -16.38
C MET A 1 -14.87 17.28 -15.31
N ASN A 2 -13.71 16.91 -14.79
CA ASN A 2 -13.60 15.86 -13.77
C ASN A 2 -14.01 16.44 -12.41
N MET A 3 -15.10 15.95 -11.84
CA MET A 3 -15.66 16.45 -10.59
C MET A 3 -15.04 15.78 -9.35
N LEU A 4 -14.27 14.69 -9.54
CA LEU A 4 -13.65 13.92 -8.46
C LEU A 4 -12.25 13.50 -8.91
N ARG A 5 -11.23 13.78 -8.09
CA ARG A 5 -9.82 13.51 -8.43
C ARG A 5 -8.99 13.14 -7.22
N THR A 6 -7.98 12.32 -7.44
CA THR A 6 -6.82 12.22 -6.55
C THR A 6 -5.67 13.01 -7.15
N ARG A 7 -5.07 13.91 -6.36
CA ARG A 7 -3.78 14.54 -6.68
C ARG A 7 -2.67 13.75 -6.00
N ILE A 8 -1.67 13.37 -6.78
CA ILE A 8 -0.50 12.62 -6.31
C ILE A 8 0.73 13.52 -6.43
N ASP A 9 1.31 13.86 -5.29
CA ASP A 9 2.56 14.62 -5.19
C ASP A 9 3.76 13.67 -5.40
N LEU A 10 4.36 13.76 -6.57
CA LEU A 10 5.52 12.97 -6.95
C LEU A 10 6.80 13.41 -6.22
N ASP A 11 6.89 14.66 -5.79
CA ASP A 11 8.02 15.16 -5.00
C ASP A 11 7.96 14.61 -3.58
N ALA A 12 6.76 14.44 -3.01
CA ALA A 12 6.56 13.74 -1.75
C ALA A 12 7.00 12.26 -1.86
N ILE A 13 6.63 11.56 -2.94
CA ILE A 13 7.11 10.19 -3.20
C ILE A 13 8.65 10.15 -3.24
N ALA A 14 9.28 11.04 -4.02
CA ALA A 14 10.74 11.12 -4.10
C ALA A 14 11.40 11.38 -2.75
N HIS A 15 10.81 12.29 -1.96
CA HIS A 15 11.27 12.59 -0.61
C HIS A 15 11.20 11.36 0.30
N ASN A 16 10.06 10.67 0.33
CA ASN A 16 9.82 9.51 1.18
C ASN A 16 10.80 8.37 0.86
N VAL A 17 11.03 8.08 -0.42
CA VAL A 17 12.00 7.05 -0.84
C VAL A 17 13.40 7.37 -0.35
N ARG A 18 13.85 8.65 -0.45
CA ARG A 18 15.15 9.06 0.07
C ARG A 18 15.25 8.94 1.60
N VAL A 19 14.17 9.25 2.32
CA VAL A 19 14.10 9.06 3.79
C VAL A 19 14.25 7.58 4.12
N LEU A 20 13.50 6.72 3.44
CA LEU A 20 13.55 5.27 3.65
C LEU A 20 14.88 4.65 3.24
N LYS A 21 15.51 5.15 2.17
CA LYS A 21 16.86 4.71 1.76
C LYS A 21 17.89 5.01 2.84
N ARG A 22 17.83 6.18 3.46
CA ARG A 22 18.70 6.50 4.60
C ARG A 22 18.41 5.62 5.83
N ALA A 23 17.13 5.36 6.12
CA ALA A 23 16.74 4.48 7.23
C ALA A 23 17.17 3.03 7.01
N ALA A 24 17.18 2.55 5.76
CA ALA A 24 17.65 1.22 5.40
C ALA A 24 19.16 1.02 5.59
N GLY A 25 19.95 2.11 5.62
CA GLY A 25 21.42 2.03 5.75
C GLY A 25 22.05 1.26 4.59
N GLU A 26 22.79 0.20 4.91
CA GLU A 26 23.44 -0.68 3.92
C GLU A 26 22.48 -1.66 3.26
N ALA A 27 21.25 -1.82 3.76
CA ALA A 27 20.28 -2.75 3.19
C ALA A 27 19.70 -2.22 1.86
N GLN A 28 19.39 -3.15 0.96
CA GLN A 28 18.68 -2.82 -0.27
C GLN A 28 17.26 -2.36 0.05
N LEU A 29 16.82 -1.33 -0.64
CA LEU A 29 15.46 -0.78 -0.52
C LEU A 29 14.55 -1.37 -1.60
N MET A 30 13.71 -2.33 -1.23
CA MET A 30 12.61 -2.81 -2.08
C MET A 30 11.39 -1.92 -1.86
N CYS A 31 11.08 -1.05 -2.81
CA CYS A 31 9.82 -0.30 -2.78
C CYS A 31 8.65 -1.21 -3.18
N VAL A 32 7.64 -1.32 -2.31
CA VAL A 32 6.47 -2.17 -2.59
C VAL A 32 5.40 -1.34 -3.31
N VAL A 33 5.09 -1.75 -4.55
CA VAL A 33 4.21 -0.99 -5.48
C VAL A 33 2.98 -1.78 -5.94
N LYS A 34 2.59 -2.82 -5.20
CA LYS A 34 1.36 -3.59 -5.42
C LYS A 34 0.10 -2.72 -5.37
N ALA A 35 -1.02 -3.23 -5.88
CA ALA A 35 -2.30 -2.53 -5.94
C ALA A 35 -2.18 -1.15 -6.61
N ASP A 36 -1.55 -1.13 -7.79
CA ASP A 36 -1.27 0.08 -8.57
C ASP A 36 -0.56 1.17 -7.73
N ALA A 37 0.57 0.78 -7.10
CA ALA A 37 1.32 1.63 -6.17
C ALA A 37 0.43 2.15 -5.02
N TYR A 38 -0.31 1.26 -4.33
CA TYR A 38 -1.25 1.63 -3.27
C TYR A 38 -2.27 2.70 -3.73
N GLY A 39 -2.78 2.56 -4.96
CA GLY A 39 -3.73 3.52 -5.54
C GLY A 39 -3.11 4.80 -6.08
N HIS A 40 -1.78 4.98 -5.98
CA HIS A 40 -1.09 6.20 -6.42
C HIS A 40 -0.73 6.21 -7.91
N GLY A 41 -0.87 5.07 -8.61
CA GLY A 41 -0.56 4.94 -10.04
C GLY A 41 0.88 4.56 -10.34
N MET A 42 1.08 3.28 -10.57
CA MET A 42 2.39 2.65 -10.80
C MET A 42 3.17 3.33 -11.95
N GLU A 43 2.48 3.67 -13.04
CA GLU A 43 3.07 4.27 -14.24
C GLU A 43 3.87 5.55 -13.97
N ARG A 44 3.39 6.39 -13.05
CA ARG A 44 4.03 7.68 -12.74
C ARG A 44 4.92 7.61 -11.48
N VAL A 45 4.57 6.74 -10.53
CA VAL A 45 5.27 6.63 -9.25
C VAL A 45 6.58 5.85 -9.39
N VAL A 46 6.59 4.75 -10.16
CA VAL A 46 7.77 3.87 -10.28
C VAL A 46 9.00 4.59 -10.81
N PRO A 47 8.94 5.36 -11.93
CA PRO A 47 10.12 6.09 -12.41
C PRO A 47 10.68 7.10 -11.41
N VAL A 48 9.81 7.68 -10.57
CA VAL A 48 10.23 8.61 -9.51
C VAL A 48 10.94 7.85 -8.38
N MET A 49 10.43 6.68 -7.98
CA MET A 49 11.06 5.84 -6.97
C MET A 49 12.44 5.33 -7.41
N GLU A 50 12.59 4.91 -8.68
CA GLU A 50 13.87 4.52 -9.28
C GLU A 50 14.92 5.62 -9.14
N LYS A 51 14.58 6.82 -9.61
CA LYS A 51 15.48 7.99 -9.55
C LYS A 51 15.75 8.48 -8.11
N SER A 52 14.95 8.03 -7.15
CA SER A 52 15.05 8.45 -5.74
C SER A 52 15.78 7.47 -4.84
N GLY A 53 16.22 6.30 -5.37
CA GLY A 53 17.06 5.35 -4.67
C GLY A 53 16.40 4.01 -4.32
N ALA A 54 15.31 3.64 -4.98
CA ALA A 54 14.84 2.27 -4.96
C ALA A 54 15.89 1.34 -5.60
N ASP A 55 16.19 0.22 -4.97
CA ASP A 55 17.10 -0.79 -5.54
C ASP A 55 16.33 -1.89 -6.28
N LEU A 56 15.07 -2.11 -5.95
CA LEU A 56 14.18 -3.07 -6.59
C LEU A 56 12.72 -2.81 -6.23
N PHE A 57 11.81 -3.50 -6.92
CA PHE A 57 10.38 -3.41 -6.66
C PHE A 57 9.80 -4.73 -6.17
N GLY A 58 8.78 -4.63 -5.32
CA GLY A 58 8.00 -5.76 -4.84
C GLY A 58 6.52 -5.58 -5.12
N VAL A 59 5.89 -6.60 -5.70
CA VAL A 59 4.47 -6.63 -6.00
C VAL A 59 3.81 -7.91 -5.49
N ALA A 60 2.49 -7.94 -5.44
CA ALA A 60 1.78 -9.13 -4.99
C ALA A 60 1.77 -10.18 -6.11
N THR A 61 1.27 -9.85 -7.29
CA THR A 61 0.98 -10.82 -8.36
C THR A 61 1.99 -10.76 -9.50
N ILE A 62 2.06 -11.84 -10.27
CA ILE A 62 2.86 -11.90 -11.51
C ILE A 62 2.36 -10.83 -12.51
N ALA A 63 1.05 -10.65 -12.65
CA ALA A 63 0.49 -9.65 -13.55
C ALA A 63 0.92 -8.20 -13.21
N GLU A 64 1.00 -7.86 -11.92
CA GLU A 64 1.56 -6.57 -11.49
C GLU A 64 3.05 -6.46 -11.85
N ALA A 65 3.82 -7.54 -11.74
CA ALA A 65 5.23 -7.55 -12.11
C ALA A 65 5.43 -7.39 -13.62
N GLN A 66 4.63 -8.08 -14.44
CA GLN A 66 4.62 -7.92 -15.89
C GLN A 66 4.26 -6.48 -16.29
N ARG A 67 3.27 -5.89 -15.61
CA ARG A 67 2.94 -4.48 -15.84
C ARG A 67 4.13 -3.55 -15.55
N LEU A 68 4.94 -3.82 -14.53
CA LEU A 68 6.18 -3.07 -14.28
C LEU A 68 7.16 -3.19 -15.44
N ARG A 69 7.35 -4.39 -16.00
CA ARG A 69 8.19 -4.61 -17.18
C ARG A 69 7.68 -3.85 -18.41
N GLU A 70 6.38 -3.86 -18.66
CA GLU A 70 5.74 -3.08 -19.73
C GLU A 70 5.98 -1.56 -19.57
N LEU A 71 6.08 -1.06 -18.34
CA LEU A 71 6.40 0.33 -18.03
C LEU A 71 7.89 0.66 -18.20
N GLY A 72 8.73 -0.34 -18.50
CA GLY A 72 10.13 -0.18 -18.84
C GLY A 72 11.11 -0.16 -17.66
N THR A 73 10.70 -0.58 -16.44
CA THR A 73 11.65 -0.69 -15.33
C THR A 73 12.69 -1.77 -15.60
N GLU A 74 13.97 -1.43 -15.42
CA GLU A 74 15.10 -2.35 -15.51
C GLU A 74 15.54 -2.88 -14.12
N LEU A 75 15.04 -2.27 -13.04
CA LEU A 75 15.33 -2.74 -11.69
C LEU A 75 14.73 -4.14 -11.46
N PRO A 76 15.34 -4.97 -10.59
CA PRO A 76 14.77 -6.26 -10.23
C PRO A 76 13.35 -6.14 -9.70
N VAL A 77 12.46 -7.03 -10.12
CA VAL A 77 11.06 -7.08 -9.69
C VAL A 77 10.78 -8.43 -9.04
N MET A 78 10.13 -8.44 -7.87
CA MET A 78 9.73 -9.66 -7.17
C MET A 78 8.21 -9.73 -7.03
N ALA A 79 7.62 -10.89 -7.39
CA ALA A 79 6.23 -11.24 -7.09
C ALA A 79 6.17 -12.37 -6.05
N TRP A 80 5.20 -12.30 -5.12
CA TRP A 80 5.12 -13.27 -4.00
C TRP A 80 3.76 -13.95 -3.83
N LEU A 81 2.77 -13.66 -4.67
CA LEU A 81 1.44 -14.26 -4.63
C LEU A 81 1.07 -14.75 -6.02
N TRP A 82 1.07 -16.07 -6.20
CA TRP A 82 0.71 -16.75 -7.43
C TRP A 82 0.15 -18.13 -7.13
N ASP A 83 -0.55 -18.74 -8.05
CA ASP A 83 -1.24 -20.01 -7.86
C ASP A 83 -0.44 -21.17 -8.44
N ALA A 84 0.15 -22.00 -7.56
CA ALA A 84 0.88 -23.20 -7.95
C ALA A 84 -0.03 -24.38 -8.32
N ALA A 85 -1.32 -24.32 -7.98
CA ALA A 85 -2.28 -25.40 -8.26
C ALA A 85 -3.05 -25.18 -9.57
N SER A 86 -2.90 -24.00 -10.21
CA SER A 86 -3.50 -23.72 -11.49
C SER A 86 -3.01 -24.68 -12.58
N GLN A 87 -3.88 -25.03 -13.52
CA GLN A 87 -3.52 -25.90 -14.65
C GLN A 87 -2.47 -25.26 -15.58
N ASP A 88 -2.41 -23.94 -15.61
CA ASP A 88 -1.47 -23.15 -16.39
C ASP A 88 -0.28 -22.62 -15.58
N ALA A 89 -0.12 -23.04 -14.31
CA ALA A 89 0.94 -22.57 -13.42
C ALA A 89 2.35 -22.66 -14.05
N ALA A 90 2.64 -23.76 -14.76
CA ALA A 90 3.93 -23.94 -15.42
C ALA A 90 4.16 -22.90 -16.54
N GLN A 91 3.13 -22.58 -17.33
CA GLN A 91 3.23 -21.55 -18.38
C GLN A 91 3.35 -20.15 -17.79
N VAL A 92 2.52 -19.82 -16.80
CA VAL A 92 2.54 -18.52 -16.11
C VAL A 92 3.92 -18.27 -15.46
N VAL A 93 4.51 -19.30 -14.85
CA VAL A 93 5.87 -19.23 -14.30
C VAL A 93 6.91 -19.05 -15.41
N ALA A 94 6.81 -19.81 -16.51
CA ALA A 94 7.75 -19.69 -17.62
C ALA A 94 7.74 -18.28 -18.23
N ASP A 95 6.55 -17.70 -18.43
CA ASP A 95 6.40 -16.34 -18.95
C ASP A 95 6.98 -15.30 -17.96
N ALA A 96 6.70 -15.44 -16.67
CA ALA A 96 7.25 -14.56 -15.64
C ALA A 96 8.79 -14.61 -15.58
N LEU A 97 9.38 -15.80 -15.71
CA LEU A 97 10.84 -15.96 -15.74
C LEU A 97 11.46 -15.41 -17.02
N ALA A 98 10.77 -15.50 -18.16
CA ALA A 98 11.21 -14.90 -19.40
C ALA A 98 11.24 -13.36 -19.33
N ASP A 99 10.34 -12.78 -18.53
CA ASP A 99 10.29 -11.34 -18.23
C ASP A 99 11.26 -10.92 -17.10
N ASP A 100 12.20 -11.79 -16.69
CA ASP A 100 13.14 -11.57 -15.57
C ASP A 100 12.44 -11.16 -14.26
N ILE A 101 11.31 -11.80 -13.95
CA ILE A 101 10.58 -11.60 -12.70
C ILE A 101 11.06 -12.61 -11.67
N GLN A 102 11.51 -12.13 -10.51
CA GLN A 102 11.87 -12.98 -9.38
C GLN A 102 10.60 -13.48 -8.69
N LEU A 103 10.54 -14.78 -8.39
CA LEU A 103 9.38 -15.38 -7.74
C LEU A 103 9.69 -15.81 -6.31
N ALA A 104 8.78 -15.51 -5.39
CA ALA A 104 8.81 -16.08 -4.05
C ALA A 104 8.10 -17.44 -4.03
N ALA A 105 8.71 -18.43 -3.39
CA ALA A 105 8.12 -19.76 -3.15
C ALA A 105 7.66 -19.87 -1.69
N PRO A 106 6.36 -19.75 -1.40
CA PRO A 106 5.83 -19.80 -0.04
C PRO A 106 5.39 -21.18 0.43
N SER A 107 5.51 -22.22 -0.39
CA SER A 107 5.21 -23.60 -0.03
C SER A 107 6.06 -24.59 -0.85
N LEU A 108 6.03 -25.86 -0.46
CA LEU A 108 6.67 -26.93 -1.22
C LEU A 108 6.08 -27.07 -2.63
N ASP A 109 4.78 -26.85 -2.80
CA ASP A 109 4.14 -26.95 -4.12
C ASP A 109 4.61 -25.83 -5.06
N HIS A 110 4.71 -24.59 -4.57
CA HIS A 110 5.29 -23.49 -5.36
C HIS A 110 6.74 -23.81 -5.74
N LEU A 111 7.53 -24.30 -4.79
CA LEU A 111 8.90 -24.69 -5.07
C LEU A 111 8.98 -25.84 -6.10
N ALA A 112 8.07 -26.80 -6.00
CA ALA A 112 8.01 -27.92 -6.96
C ALA A 112 7.71 -27.46 -8.39
N VAL A 113 6.80 -26.49 -8.57
CA VAL A 113 6.53 -25.89 -9.89
C VAL A 113 7.79 -25.25 -10.46
N LEU A 114 8.52 -24.46 -9.65
CA LEU A 114 9.77 -23.81 -10.07
C LEU A 114 10.88 -24.83 -10.40
N VAL A 115 11.02 -25.89 -9.59
CA VAL A 115 11.98 -26.97 -9.83
C VAL A 115 11.63 -27.72 -11.13
N ASN A 116 10.37 -28.04 -11.35
CA ASN A 116 9.92 -28.80 -12.51
C ASN A 116 9.93 -27.98 -13.81
N ALA A 117 9.87 -26.65 -13.72
CA ALA A 117 9.98 -25.77 -14.89
C ALA A 117 11.35 -25.93 -15.58
N GLY A 118 12.41 -26.24 -14.83
CA GLY A 118 13.75 -26.45 -15.39
C GLY A 118 14.39 -25.19 -16.02
N ILE A 119 13.80 -24.03 -15.80
CA ILE A 119 14.23 -22.74 -16.36
C ILE A 119 15.16 -22.05 -15.35
N PRO A 120 16.32 -21.52 -15.79
CA PRO A 120 17.18 -20.73 -14.90
C PRO A 120 16.41 -19.55 -14.31
N ALA A 121 16.40 -19.44 -12.96
CA ALA A 121 15.60 -18.43 -12.27
C ALA A 121 16.24 -17.97 -10.96
N THR A 122 16.02 -16.70 -10.62
CA THR A 122 16.29 -16.17 -9.28
C THR A 122 15.02 -16.25 -8.45
N ILE A 123 15.08 -16.99 -7.33
CA ILE A 123 13.95 -17.20 -6.43
C ILE A 123 14.26 -16.76 -5.00
N THR A 124 13.20 -16.54 -4.22
CA THR A 124 13.29 -16.31 -2.78
C THR A 124 12.38 -17.32 -2.06
N LEU A 125 12.90 -18.04 -1.08
CA LEU A 125 12.07 -18.92 -0.27
C LEU A 125 11.39 -18.11 0.83
N LYS A 126 10.06 -18.19 0.89
CA LYS A 126 9.31 -17.53 1.95
C LYS A 126 9.03 -18.50 3.09
N VAL A 127 9.57 -18.20 4.27
CA VAL A 127 9.46 -19.03 5.47
C VAL A 127 8.44 -18.46 6.46
N GLU A 128 7.66 -19.36 7.08
CA GLU A 128 6.77 -19.01 8.17
C GLU A 128 7.55 -18.82 9.48
N THR A 129 7.27 -17.72 10.18
CA THR A 129 7.97 -17.38 11.42
C THR A 129 7.04 -16.93 12.56
N GLY A 130 5.73 -17.05 12.38
CA GLY A 130 4.74 -16.73 13.42
C GLY A 130 3.59 -15.82 12.99
N MET A 131 3.50 -15.43 11.70
CA MET A 131 2.36 -14.69 11.17
C MET A 131 1.19 -15.60 10.75
N HIS A 132 1.47 -16.85 10.42
CA HIS A 132 0.51 -17.88 10.00
C HIS A 132 -0.42 -17.46 8.84
N ARG A 133 0.12 -16.71 7.90
CA ARG A 133 -0.63 -16.27 6.71
C ARG A 133 -0.16 -16.97 5.43
N ASN A 134 1.15 -17.07 5.25
CA ASN A 134 1.78 -17.68 4.06
C ASN A 134 3.29 -17.81 4.29
N GLY A 135 3.86 -18.97 3.95
CA GLY A 135 5.28 -19.29 4.12
C GLY A 135 5.46 -20.78 4.37
N ILE A 136 6.63 -21.31 4.05
CA ILE A 136 7.02 -22.71 4.31
C ILE A 136 7.13 -22.90 5.82
N ASP A 137 6.39 -23.84 6.37
CA ASP A 137 6.39 -24.14 7.81
C ASP A 137 7.74 -24.69 8.30
N PRO A 138 8.11 -24.48 9.58
CA PRO A 138 9.37 -24.98 10.13
C PRO A 138 9.57 -26.49 9.97
N ALA A 139 8.50 -27.28 10.00
CA ALA A 139 8.56 -28.72 9.78
C ALA A 139 9.01 -29.11 8.35
N ASP A 140 8.79 -28.25 7.38
CA ASP A 140 9.11 -28.45 5.96
C ASP A 140 10.39 -27.75 5.51
N TRP A 141 11.05 -26.95 6.35
CA TRP A 141 12.26 -26.19 5.97
C TRP A 141 13.35 -27.09 5.43
N GLN A 142 13.64 -28.21 6.12
CA GLN A 142 14.68 -29.13 5.66
C GLN A 142 14.40 -29.59 4.24
N ARG A 143 13.19 -30.08 3.97
CA ARG A 143 12.79 -30.57 2.65
C ARG A 143 12.85 -29.47 1.58
N ALA A 144 12.38 -28.26 1.90
CA ALA A 144 12.42 -27.13 0.98
C ALA A 144 13.85 -26.72 0.63
N PHE A 145 14.75 -26.67 1.62
CA PHE A 145 16.14 -26.30 1.42
C PHE A 145 16.92 -27.37 0.61
N GLU A 146 16.65 -28.66 0.84
CA GLU A 146 17.18 -29.76 0.03
C GLU A 146 16.67 -29.68 -1.42
N MET A 147 15.39 -29.46 -1.64
CA MET A 147 14.80 -29.30 -2.97
C MET A 147 15.44 -28.13 -3.72
N ALA A 148 15.53 -26.97 -3.09
CA ALA A 148 16.08 -25.75 -3.69
C ALA A 148 17.59 -25.92 -4.01
N LYS A 149 18.37 -26.50 -3.08
CA LYS A 149 19.81 -26.77 -3.26
C LYS A 149 20.09 -27.70 -4.43
N ASN A 150 19.25 -28.73 -4.62
CA ASN A 150 19.42 -29.71 -5.66
C ASN A 150 18.99 -29.24 -7.05
N ALA A 151 18.16 -28.19 -7.12
CA ALA A 151 17.69 -27.59 -8.36
C ALA A 151 18.73 -26.57 -8.90
N ARG A 152 19.76 -27.04 -9.58
CA ARG A 152 20.93 -26.25 -10.01
C ARG A 152 20.60 -25.07 -10.94
N HIS A 153 19.44 -25.10 -11.58
CA HIS A 153 18.95 -24.00 -12.42
C HIS A 153 18.31 -22.87 -11.59
N LEU A 154 18.05 -23.10 -10.29
CA LEU A 154 17.49 -22.07 -9.40
C LEU A 154 18.61 -21.38 -8.60
N ALA A 155 18.73 -20.08 -8.75
CA ALA A 155 19.55 -19.24 -7.89
C ALA A 155 18.69 -18.76 -6.70
N VAL A 156 18.90 -19.35 -5.51
CA VAL A 156 18.20 -18.91 -4.29
C VAL A 156 18.82 -17.60 -3.81
N ARG A 157 18.14 -16.49 -4.03
CA ARG A 157 18.58 -15.16 -3.59
C ARG A 157 18.62 -15.05 -2.07
N GLY A 158 17.68 -15.68 -1.36
CA GLY A 158 17.61 -15.62 0.09
C GLY A 158 16.32 -16.14 0.67
N LEU A 159 16.14 -15.87 1.95
CA LEU A 159 14.90 -16.14 2.67
C LEU A 159 14.12 -14.85 2.91
N MET A 160 12.79 -14.93 2.86
CA MET A 160 11.92 -13.85 3.28
C MET A 160 10.88 -14.31 4.30
N SER A 161 10.48 -13.41 5.19
CA SER A 161 9.33 -13.58 6.06
C SER A 161 8.58 -12.24 6.21
N HIS A 162 7.64 -12.16 7.14
CA HIS A 162 6.88 -10.95 7.40
C HIS A 162 6.52 -10.84 8.89
N LEU A 163 6.74 -9.66 9.47
CA LEU A 163 6.39 -9.38 10.87
C LEU A 163 4.91 -9.09 11.00
N ALA A 164 4.28 -9.68 11.99
CA ALA A 164 2.85 -9.52 12.26
C ALA A 164 2.53 -8.24 13.03
N CYS A 165 3.43 -7.82 13.95
CA CYS A 165 3.20 -6.76 14.92
C CYS A 165 4.31 -5.68 14.87
N ALA A 166 4.89 -5.41 13.69
CA ALA A 166 5.97 -4.42 13.58
C ALA A 166 5.53 -2.96 13.85
N ASP A 167 4.22 -2.70 13.79
CA ASP A 167 3.58 -1.44 14.17
C ASP A 167 3.53 -1.24 15.69
N GLU A 168 3.76 -2.29 16.47
CA GLU A 168 3.93 -2.29 17.91
C GLU A 168 5.38 -2.71 18.25
N PRO A 169 6.35 -1.80 18.26
CA PRO A 169 7.78 -2.17 18.32
C PRO A 169 8.15 -3.00 19.55
N ASP A 170 7.49 -2.78 20.67
CA ASP A 170 7.73 -3.50 21.94
C ASP A 170 6.96 -4.83 22.03
N ASN A 171 6.17 -5.21 21.02
CA ASN A 171 5.43 -6.45 21.02
C ASN A 171 6.40 -7.65 20.98
N PRO A 172 6.33 -8.58 21.96
CA PRO A 172 7.25 -9.70 22.06
C PRO A 172 7.21 -10.64 20.86
N ALA A 173 6.13 -10.63 20.07
CA ALA A 173 6.03 -11.39 18.83
C ALA A 173 7.12 -10.98 17.82
N ASN A 174 7.56 -9.72 17.81
CA ASN A 174 8.61 -9.25 16.90
C ASN A 174 9.94 -9.97 17.19
N ALA A 175 10.35 -10.06 18.45
CA ALA A 175 11.57 -10.76 18.86
C ALA A 175 11.48 -12.26 18.58
N ALA A 176 10.33 -12.89 18.84
CA ALA A 176 10.10 -14.31 18.58
C ALA A 176 10.19 -14.62 17.09
N GLN A 177 9.52 -13.82 16.23
CA GLN A 177 9.59 -13.97 14.78
C GLN A 177 11.00 -13.74 14.21
N LEU A 178 11.72 -12.76 14.75
CA LEU A 178 13.10 -12.48 14.35
C LEU A 178 14.03 -13.64 14.67
N GLU A 179 13.91 -14.25 15.87
CA GLU A 179 14.73 -15.41 16.23
C GLU A 179 14.38 -16.64 15.37
N GLN A 180 13.10 -16.86 15.10
CA GLN A 180 12.67 -17.93 14.21
C GLN A 180 13.23 -17.73 12.78
N PHE A 181 13.24 -16.49 12.28
CA PHE A 181 13.82 -16.16 10.98
C PHE A 181 15.33 -16.39 10.95
N ARG A 182 16.04 -16.01 12.03
CA ARG A 182 17.47 -16.30 12.20
C ARG A 182 17.75 -17.79 12.23
N ALA A 183 16.87 -18.58 12.87
CA ALA A 183 16.98 -20.05 12.90
C ALA A 183 16.85 -20.65 11.50
N ALA A 184 15.88 -20.17 10.68
CA ALA A 184 15.73 -20.61 9.29
C ALA A 184 16.99 -20.33 8.46
N ILE A 185 17.59 -19.14 8.62
CA ILE A 185 18.84 -18.77 7.93
C ILE A 185 20.00 -19.68 8.36
N ARG A 186 20.15 -19.93 9.67
CA ARG A 186 21.19 -20.83 10.18
C ARG A 186 21.02 -22.25 9.63
N GLN A 187 19.80 -22.77 9.60
CA GLN A 187 19.51 -24.10 9.07
C GLN A 187 19.82 -24.21 7.58
N ALA A 188 19.36 -23.23 6.77
CA ALA A 188 19.65 -23.21 5.33
C ALA A 188 21.16 -23.25 5.05
N ARG A 189 21.93 -22.39 5.74
CA ARG A 189 23.40 -22.34 5.61
C ARG A 189 24.09 -23.61 6.08
N ALA A 190 23.66 -24.19 7.21
CA ALA A 190 24.20 -25.47 7.71
C ALA A 190 23.97 -26.62 6.73
N MET A 191 22.91 -26.59 5.94
CA MET A 191 22.63 -27.53 4.87
C MET A 191 23.37 -27.21 3.57
N GLY A 192 24.16 -26.14 3.53
CA GLY A 192 24.94 -25.71 2.37
C GLY A 192 24.08 -25.04 1.29
N LEU A 193 22.93 -24.45 1.66
CA LEU A 193 22.16 -23.58 0.79
C LEU A 193 22.61 -22.13 1.01
N GLU A 194 23.14 -21.53 -0.04
CA GLU A 194 23.50 -20.11 -0.06
C GLU A 194 22.22 -19.25 -0.02
N VAL A 195 22.15 -18.35 0.96
CA VAL A 195 21.04 -17.39 1.14
C VAL A 195 21.63 -16.00 1.44
N PRO A 196 22.20 -15.32 0.41
CA PRO A 196 22.94 -14.09 0.61
C PRO A 196 22.07 -12.88 0.97
N VAL A 197 20.81 -12.81 0.51
CA VAL A 197 19.94 -11.66 0.72
C VAL A 197 18.66 -12.07 1.45
N ASN A 198 18.65 -11.86 2.77
CA ASN A 198 17.51 -12.19 3.61
C ASN A 198 16.73 -10.92 3.98
N HIS A 199 15.41 -11.03 4.14
CA HIS A 199 14.59 -9.86 4.43
C HIS A 199 13.28 -10.20 5.16
N ILE A 200 12.95 -9.44 6.21
CA ILE A 200 11.72 -9.58 6.99
C ILE A 200 11.00 -8.23 7.22
N ALA A 201 11.74 -7.12 7.22
CA ALA A 201 11.23 -5.80 7.57
C ALA A 201 10.21 -5.26 6.55
N ASN A 202 9.03 -4.87 7.04
CA ASN A 202 8.01 -4.07 6.35
C ASN A 202 8.24 -2.56 6.63
N SER A 203 7.26 -1.68 6.33
CA SER A 203 7.39 -0.23 6.55
C SER A 203 7.71 0.12 8.01
N ALA A 204 6.97 -0.42 8.97
CA ALA A 204 7.19 -0.14 10.39
C ALA A 204 8.55 -0.63 10.86
N ALA A 205 8.90 -1.87 10.52
CA ALA A 205 10.18 -2.47 10.89
C ALA A 205 11.38 -1.78 10.21
N THR A 206 11.23 -1.30 8.98
CA THR A 206 12.29 -0.55 8.28
C THR A 206 12.74 0.66 9.10
N VAL A 207 11.85 1.25 9.87
CA VAL A 207 12.14 2.50 10.57
C VAL A 207 12.33 2.32 12.07
N GLN A 208 11.63 1.37 12.69
CA GLN A 208 11.61 1.21 14.14
C GLN A 208 12.42 0.01 14.64
N LEU A 209 12.72 -0.98 13.79
CA LEU A 209 13.34 -2.25 14.18
C LEU A 209 14.60 -2.54 13.33
N PRO A 210 15.71 -1.79 13.49
CA PRO A 210 16.89 -1.92 12.63
C PRO A 210 17.51 -3.34 12.65
N ASP A 211 17.35 -4.10 13.73
CA ASP A 211 17.80 -5.48 13.83
C ASP A 211 17.12 -6.43 12.82
N THR A 212 16.02 -5.99 12.20
CA THR A 212 15.24 -6.76 11.21
C THR A 212 15.62 -6.47 9.76
N HIS A 213 16.51 -5.53 9.49
CA HIS A 213 16.84 -5.08 8.13
C HIS A 213 17.49 -6.18 7.29
N PHE A 214 18.40 -6.94 7.89
CA PHE A 214 19.26 -7.89 7.19
C PHE A 214 19.89 -7.23 5.95
N GLN A 215 19.78 -7.86 4.77
CA GLN A 215 20.35 -7.32 3.53
C GLN A 215 19.34 -6.53 2.69
N GLN A 216 18.04 -6.58 3.05
CA GLN A 216 16.99 -5.91 2.30
C GLN A 216 15.79 -5.58 3.17
N VAL A 217 15.19 -4.40 2.95
CA VAL A 217 13.93 -3.96 3.57
C VAL A 217 12.84 -3.78 2.52
N ARG A 218 11.57 -3.85 2.94
CA ARG A 218 10.40 -3.81 2.03
C ARG A 218 9.31 -2.85 2.51
N PRO A 219 9.61 -1.54 2.57
CA PRO A 219 8.56 -0.58 2.88
C PRO A 219 7.52 -0.50 1.75
N GLY A 220 6.25 -0.42 2.14
CA GLY A 220 5.11 -0.16 1.27
C GLY A 220 4.52 1.20 1.60
N ILE A 221 3.61 1.26 2.58
CA ILE A 221 2.83 2.47 2.90
C ILE A 221 3.71 3.69 3.20
N ALA A 222 4.88 3.49 3.79
CA ALA A 222 5.82 4.56 4.10
C ALA A 222 6.39 5.25 2.84
N CYS A 223 6.48 4.54 1.70
CA CYS A 223 6.87 5.13 0.42
C CYS A 223 5.88 6.21 -0.04
N TYR A 224 4.61 6.09 0.37
CA TYR A 224 3.52 7.01 0.04
C TYR A 224 3.29 8.06 1.12
N GLY A 225 4.19 8.13 2.10
CA GLY A 225 4.20 9.18 3.12
C GLY A 225 3.26 8.96 4.29
N LEU A 226 2.66 7.78 4.39
CA LEU A 226 1.76 7.46 5.48
C LEU A 226 2.50 6.73 6.60
N GLN A 227 2.23 7.16 7.83
CA GLN A 227 2.82 6.55 9.02
C GLN A 227 2.28 5.11 9.17
N PRO A 228 3.16 4.10 9.28
CA PRO A 228 2.72 2.71 9.44
C PRO A 228 2.23 2.39 10.85
N ALA A 229 2.50 3.29 11.82
CA ALA A 229 2.13 3.14 13.23
C ALA A 229 2.01 4.51 13.91
N ALA A 230 1.30 4.58 15.04
CA ALA A 230 1.25 5.76 15.89
C ALA A 230 2.63 6.05 16.52
N GLY A 231 2.97 7.34 16.71
CA GLY A 231 4.22 7.75 17.33
C GLY A 231 5.48 7.65 16.44
N PHE A 232 5.28 7.40 15.18
CA PHE A 232 6.33 7.30 14.18
C PHE A 232 6.97 8.68 13.91
N ALA A 233 8.24 8.86 14.24
CA ALA A 233 8.91 10.17 14.24
C ALA A 233 9.75 10.43 12.98
N HIS A 234 9.22 10.11 11.79
CA HIS A 234 9.92 10.38 10.54
C HIS A 234 9.20 11.42 9.70
N GLU A 235 9.99 12.22 8.99
CA GLU A 235 9.54 13.31 8.11
C GLU A 235 8.95 12.75 6.78
N LEU A 236 8.01 11.80 6.88
CA LEU A 236 7.29 11.33 5.71
C LEU A 236 6.22 12.35 5.31
N ARG A 237 6.02 12.48 3.99
CA ARG A 237 5.07 13.42 3.39
C ARG A 237 3.95 12.64 2.70
N PRO A 238 2.69 12.71 3.18
CA PRO A 238 1.57 12.08 2.48
C PRO A 238 1.49 12.56 1.03
N ALA A 239 1.45 11.61 0.10
CA ALA A 239 1.52 11.94 -1.33
C ALA A 239 0.15 12.05 -2.01
N MET A 240 -0.95 11.61 -1.37
CA MET A 240 -2.27 11.62 -1.98
C MET A 240 -3.21 12.59 -1.29
N THR A 241 -3.88 13.42 -2.10
CA THR A 241 -5.06 14.21 -1.71
C THR A 241 -6.24 13.78 -2.56
N TRP A 242 -7.37 13.42 -1.95
CA TRP A 242 -8.62 13.10 -2.65
C TRP A 242 -9.61 14.24 -2.51
N ALA A 243 -10.02 14.84 -3.61
CA ALA A 243 -10.87 16.00 -3.63
C ALA A 243 -11.99 15.87 -4.66
N GLY A 244 -13.13 16.50 -4.34
CA GLY A 244 -14.25 16.70 -5.23
C GLY A 244 -14.53 18.17 -5.46
N THR A 245 -15.45 18.46 -6.39
CA THR A 245 -15.94 19.82 -6.64
C THR A 245 -17.31 19.99 -5.99
N VAL A 246 -17.56 21.10 -5.29
CA VAL A 246 -18.91 21.46 -4.84
C VAL A 246 -19.79 21.62 -6.07
N VAL A 247 -20.83 20.80 -6.25
CA VAL A 247 -21.70 20.84 -7.43
C VAL A 247 -22.98 21.63 -7.19
N ASN A 248 -23.38 21.80 -5.93
CA ASN A 248 -24.56 22.58 -5.58
C ASN A 248 -24.45 23.09 -4.14
N VAL A 249 -24.99 24.25 -3.89
CA VAL A 249 -25.24 24.81 -2.55
C VAL A 249 -26.70 25.19 -2.46
N LYS A 250 -27.41 24.62 -1.48
CA LYS A 250 -28.87 24.85 -1.34
C LYS A 250 -29.25 25.26 0.09
N PRO A 251 -30.24 26.10 0.27
CA PRO A 251 -30.72 26.41 1.61
C PRO A 251 -31.45 25.24 2.25
N ILE A 252 -31.43 25.20 3.59
CA ILE A 252 -32.21 24.30 4.43
C ILE A 252 -32.73 25.08 5.64
N THR A 253 -34.02 24.88 6.02
CA THR A 253 -34.66 25.53 7.17
C THR A 253 -34.44 24.69 8.43
N ALA A 254 -34.36 25.35 9.58
CA ALA A 254 -34.27 24.66 10.88
C ALA A 254 -35.41 23.65 11.03
N GLY A 255 -35.07 22.43 11.46
CA GLY A 255 -35.98 21.27 11.63
C GLY A 255 -36.22 20.45 10.37
N GLU A 256 -35.87 20.94 9.15
CA GLU A 256 -35.90 20.12 7.94
C GLU A 256 -34.85 19.00 8.01
N ALA A 257 -35.19 17.87 7.39
CA ALA A 257 -34.30 16.70 7.35
C ALA A 257 -33.72 16.50 5.96
N ALA A 258 -32.52 15.86 5.89
CA ALA A 258 -31.80 15.64 4.66
C ALA A 258 -31.27 14.21 4.51
N SER A 259 -31.05 13.79 3.24
CA SER A 259 -30.52 12.49 2.82
C SER A 259 -31.45 11.31 3.13
N TYR A 260 -31.03 10.11 2.73
CA TYR A 260 -31.81 8.88 2.88
C TYR A 260 -32.20 8.58 4.32
N GLY A 261 -33.47 8.23 4.52
CA GLY A 261 -34.03 7.90 5.82
C GLY A 261 -34.19 9.09 6.74
N LEU A 262 -33.92 10.33 6.27
CA LEU A 262 -34.09 11.59 7.01
C LEU A 262 -33.47 11.53 8.43
N THR A 263 -32.31 10.89 8.53
CA THR A 263 -31.62 10.59 9.80
C THR A 263 -30.93 11.81 10.40
N TRP A 264 -30.68 12.84 9.63
CA TRP A 264 -30.14 14.11 10.08
C TRP A 264 -31.16 15.23 9.88
N ARG A 265 -31.20 16.17 10.82
CA ARG A 265 -32.05 17.37 10.77
C ARG A 265 -31.21 18.60 11.03
N ALA A 266 -31.49 19.65 10.27
CA ALA A 266 -30.85 20.95 10.45
C ALA A 266 -31.24 21.55 11.82
N GLY A 267 -30.26 21.79 12.66
CA GLY A 267 -30.48 22.45 13.98
C GLY A 267 -30.77 23.94 13.85
N LYS A 268 -30.31 24.56 12.75
CA LYS A 268 -30.50 25.97 12.40
C LYS A 268 -30.77 26.10 10.90
N THR A 269 -31.42 27.19 10.50
CA THR A 269 -31.53 27.57 9.09
C THR A 269 -30.13 27.87 8.54
N GLY A 270 -29.81 27.36 7.36
CA GLY A 270 -28.48 27.46 6.77
C GLY A 270 -28.40 26.90 5.36
N TYR A 271 -27.26 26.33 5.01
CA TYR A 271 -26.98 25.81 3.68
C TYR A 271 -26.34 24.44 3.74
N LEU A 272 -26.63 23.64 2.73
CA LEU A 272 -25.97 22.34 2.46
C LEU A 272 -25.17 22.43 1.17
N ALA A 273 -23.94 21.94 1.19
CA ALA A 273 -23.18 21.67 -0.03
C ALA A 273 -23.34 20.21 -0.48
N VAL A 274 -23.36 19.98 -1.79
CA VAL A 274 -23.40 18.66 -2.42
C VAL A 274 -22.04 18.39 -3.04
N ILE A 275 -21.40 17.28 -2.65
CA ILE A 275 -20.15 16.81 -3.21
C ILE A 275 -20.42 15.51 -3.99
N PRO A 276 -19.98 15.39 -5.27
CA PRO A 276 -20.27 14.26 -6.14
C PRO A 276 -19.33 13.08 -5.86
N CYS A 277 -19.30 12.61 -4.61
CA CYS A 277 -18.54 11.48 -4.14
C CYS A 277 -19.40 10.60 -3.24
N GLY A 278 -19.40 9.32 -3.48
CA GLY A 278 -20.14 8.35 -2.68
C GLY A 278 -19.46 6.99 -2.61
N TYR A 279 -20.18 5.97 -2.14
CA TYR A 279 -19.59 4.66 -1.99
C TYR A 279 -19.27 3.95 -3.31
N ALA A 280 -19.84 4.39 -4.45
CA ALA A 280 -19.44 3.91 -5.77
C ALA A 280 -18.04 4.43 -6.20
N ASP A 281 -17.54 5.46 -5.54
CA ASP A 281 -16.23 6.04 -5.79
C ASP A 281 -15.17 5.58 -4.78
N GLY A 282 -15.56 4.74 -3.82
CA GLY A 282 -14.68 4.20 -2.80
C GLY A 282 -14.82 4.84 -1.42
N LEU A 283 -15.70 5.84 -1.23
CA LEU A 283 -15.94 6.44 0.09
C LEU A 283 -16.66 5.42 1.00
N PRO A 284 -16.07 5.00 2.14
CA PRO A 284 -16.74 4.04 3.01
C PRO A 284 -18.09 4.57 3.51
N ARG A 285 -19.16 3.77 3.43
CA ARG A 285 -20.46 4.17 3.96
C ARG A 285 -20.43 4.31 5.49
N SER A 286 -19.52 3.60 6.16
CA SER A 286 -19.28 3.68 7.61
C SER A 286 -18.77 5.03 8.09
N ILE A 287 -18.22 5.88 7.19
CA ILE A 287 -17.73 7.22 7.52
C ILE A 287 -18.85 8.22 7.88
N GLN A 288 -20.11 7.84 7.65
CA GLN A 288 -21.26 8.69 7.90
C GLN A 288 -21.24 9.31 9.30
N GLY A 289 -21.28 10.64 9.36
CA GLY A 289 -21.26 11.42 10.60
C GLY A 289 -19.86 11.61 11.23
N HIS A 290 -18.82 11.04 10.62
CA HIS A 290 -17.43 11.18 11.08
C HIS A 290 -16.56 11.95 10.09
N LEU A 291 -16.95 12.01 8.81
CA LEU A 291 -16.19 12.71 7.78
C LEU A 291 -16.30 14.23 7.96
N VAL A 292 -15.16 14.87 7.93
CA VAL A 292 -15.05 16.34 7.90
C VAL A 292 -14.28 16.72 6.63
N VAL A 293 -14.93 17.49 5.77
CA VAL A 293 -14.43 17.88 4.45
C VAL A 293 -13.86 19.28 4.49
N GLY A 294 -12.66 19.46 3.94
CA GLY A 294 -12.00 20.76 3.86
C GLY A 294 -12.46 21.55 2.62
N ILE A 295 -12.88 22.81 2.79
CA ILE A 295 -13.16 23.74 1.67
C ILE A 295 -12.55 25.10 2.02
N SER A 296 -11.67 25.60 1.17
CA SER A 296 -11.02 26.92 1.35
C SER A 296 -10.42 27.12 2.74
N GLY A 297 -9.76 26.09 3.29
CA GLY A 297 -9.12 26.12 4.61
C GLY A 297 -10.07 26.09 5.80
N LYS A 298 -11.34 25.75 5.59
CA LYS A 298 -12.36 25.51 6.62
C LYS A 298 -12.87 24.09 6.54
N CYS A 299 -13.28 23.55 7.68
CA CYS A 299 -13.76 22.18 7.81
C CYS A 299 -15.28 22.15 7.99
N TYR A 300 -15.97 21.29 7.23
CA TYR A 300 -17.41 21.13 7.24
C TYR A 300 -17.80 19.68 7.48
N PRO A 301 -18.70 19.38 8.42
CA PRO A 301 -19.12 18.03 8.72
C PRO A 301 -19.99 17.46 7.60
N GLN A 302 -19.75 16.20 7.27
CA GLN A 302 -20.66 15.42 6.44
C GLN A 302 -21.92 15.08 7.24
N VAL A 303 -23.09 15.27 6.63
CA VAL A 303 -24.40 15.10 7.27
C VAL A 303 -25.32 14.17 6.49
N GLY A 304 -26.20 13.50 7.20
CA GLY A 304 -27.10 12.51 6.62
C GLY A 304 -26.35 11.26 6.16
N ARG A 305 -27.03 10.38 5.44
CA ARG A 305 -26.42 9.13 4.94
C ARG A 305 -25.54 9.40 3.74
N VAL A 306 -24.39 8.72 3.68
CA VAL A 306 -23.56 8.64 2.48
C VAL A 306 -24.35 7.91 1.40
N CYS A 307 -24.50 8.54 0.22
CA CYS A 307 -25.21 7.98 -0.93
C CYS A 307 -24.24 7.26 -1.87
N MET A 308 -24.76 6.64 -2.92
CA MET A 308 -23.94 5.99 -3.93
C MET A 308 -23.02 6.97 -4.65
N ASP A 309 -23.53 8.18 -4.99
CA ASP A 309 -22.92 9.13 -5.91
C ASP A 309 -22.58 10.48 -5.28
N GLN A 310 -23.01 10.73 -4.03
CA GLN A 310 -22.88 12.05 -3.42
C GLN A 310 -23.00 12.02 -1.91
N ILE A 311 -22.43 13.05 -1.30
CA ILE A 311 -22.57 13.37 0.12
C ILE A 311 -23.05 14.80 0.31
N LEU A 312 -23.59 15.08 1.50
CA LEU A 312 -24.00 16.43 1.93
C LEU A 312 -23.08 16.92 3.03
N LEU A 313 -22.75 18.21 2.97
CA LEU A 313 -22.01 18.91 4.03
C LEU A 313 -22.90 20.00 4.63
N ASP A 314 -22.86 20.15 5.95
CA ASP A 314 -23.51 21.27 6.64
C ASP A 314 -22.59 22.49 6.63
N LEU A 315 -22.96 23.54 5.93
CA LEU A 315 -22.22 24.82 5.85
C LEU A 315 -22.63 25.82 6.95
N GLY A 316 -23.61 25.48 7.79
CA GLY A 316 -24.24 26.46 8.66
C GLY A 316 -24.82 27.63 7.89
N GLU A 317 -24.61 28.86 8.36
CA GLU A 317 -25.02 30.08 7.67
C GLU A 317 -24.19 30.40 6.41
N ASN A 318 -23.24 29.57 6.07
CA ASN A 318 -22.27 29.75 4.99
C ASN A 318 -21.45 31.05 5.07
N PRO A 319 -20.84 31.36 6.23
CA PRO A 319 -20.20 32.68 6.44
C PRO A 319 -18.95 32.88 5.57
N PHE A 320 -18.40 31.81 5.00
CA PHE A 320 -17.21 31.84 4.14
C PHE A 320 -17.55 31.79 2.65
N GLY A 321 -18.83 31.81 2.28
CA GLY A 321 -19.30 31.94 0.91
C GLY A 321 -18.98 30.74 0.01
N VAL A 322 -19.03 29.52 0.55
CA VAL A 322 -18.86 28.28 -0.27
C VAL A 322 -19.88 28.26 -1.40
N GLN A 323 -19.43 27.99 -2.61
CA GLN A 323 -20.23 28.04 -3.84
C GLN A 323 -19.91 26.84 -4.77
N PRO A 324 -20.80 26.57 -5.74
CA PRO A 324 -20.50 25.61 -6.79
C PRO A 324 -19.21 25.96 -7.53
N GLY A 325 -18.35 24.95 -7.73
CA GLY A 325 -17.01 25.10 -8.31
C GLY A 325 -15.87 25.05 -7.29
N ASP A 326 -16.15 25.30 -6.00
CA ASP A 326 -15.12 25.21 -4.97
C ASP A 326 -14.61 23.78 -4.81
N GLU A 327 -13.33 23.65 -4.46
CA GLU A 327 -12.72 22.35 -4.16
C GLU A 327 -13.08 21.90 -2.74
N ALA A 328 -13.49 20.64 -2.61
CA ALA A 328 -13.84 19.96 -1.37
C ALA A 328 -12.89 18.79 -1.11
N VAL A 329 -11.98 18.90 -0.16
CA VAL A 329 -10.97 17.89 0.18
C VAL A 329 -11.57 16.84 1.11
N LEU A 330 -11.70 15.61 0.60
CA LEU A 330 -12.23 14.45 1.33
C LEU A 330 -11.19 13.89 2.30
N PHE A 331 -9.95 13.74 1.83
CA PHE A 331 -8.78 13.53 2.69
C PHE A 331 -7.50 14.05 2.00
N GLY A 332 -6.48 14.34 2.80
CA GLY A 332 -5.20 14.85 2.35
C GLY A 332 -4.98 16.32 2.73
N GLU A 333 -4.16 17.02 1.95
CA GLU A 333 -3.81 18.39 2.26
C GLU A 333 -5.04 19.32 2.21
N GLY A 334 -5.32 19.98 3.33
CA GLY A 334 -6.48 20.86 3.48
C GLY A 334 -7.76 20.21 3.99
N GLY A 335 -7.76 18.91 4.30
CA GLY A 335 -8.86 18.15 4.89
C GLY A 335 -8.38 17.22 6.01
N MET A 336 -9.18 16.23 6.36
CA MET A 336 -8.73 15.13 7.23
C MET A 336 -7.55 14.40 6.57
N SER A 337 -6.60 13.91 7.35
CA SER A 337 -5.60 12.96 6.84
C SER A 337 -6.24 11.59 6.56
N ALA A 338 -5.58 10.78 5.72
CA ALA A 338 -6.01 9.40 5.49
C ALA A 338 -5.99 8.56 6.78
N THR A 339 -5.14 8.90 7.75
CA THR A 339 -5.08 8.23 9.05
C THR A 339 -6.29 8.61 9.92
N GLU A 340 -6.61 9.90 10.05
CA GLU A 340 -7.81 10.34 10.78
C GLU A 340 -9.09 9.75 10.17
N LEU A 341 -9.16 9.66 8.84
CA LEU A 341 -10.28 9.02 8.15
C LEU A 341 -10.35 7.52 8.45
N ALA A 342 -9.21 6.84 8.52
CA ALA A 342 -9.12 5.43 8.89
C ALA A 342 -9.58 5.20 10.32
N ASP A 343 -9.09 5.98 11.28
CA ASP A 343 -9.44 5.90 12.69
C ASP A 343 -10.95 6.12 12.89
N ALA A 344 -11.52 7.11 12.19
CA ALA A 344 -12.95 7.40 12.25
C ALA A 344 -13.85 6.28 11.71
N THR A 345 -13.30 5.38 10.89
CA THR A 345 -14.03 4.24 10.29
C THR A 345 -13.63 2.88 10.87
N GLY A 346 -12.70 2.85 11.82
CA GLY A 346 -12.21 1.61 12.43
C GLY A 346 -11.39 0.73 11.48
N THR A 347 -10.61 1.37 10.60
CA THR A 347 -9.71 0.70 9.64
C THR A 347 -8.30 1.30 9.69
N ILE A 348 -7.48 1.05 8.67
CA ILE A 348 -6.11 1.53 8.54
C ILE A 348 -5.93 2.42 7.29
N ASN A 349 -4.97 3.33 7.34
CA ASN A 349 -4.69 4.26 6.25
C ASN A 349 -4.35 3.56 4.90
N TYR A 350 -3.84 2.33 4.95
CA TYR A 350 -3.62 1.47 3.78
C TYR A 350 -4.91 1.26 2.98
N GLU A 351 -6.02 0.95 3.68
CA GLU A 351 -7.31 0.74 3.04
C GLU A 351 -7.86 2.04 2.46
N ILE A 352 -7.67 3.16 3.16
CA ILE A 352 -8.18 4.47 2.73
C ILE A 352 -7.56 4.88 1.39
N VAL A 353 -6.23 4.85 1.26
CA VAL A 353 -5.57 5.33 0.03
C VAL A 353 -5.74 4.40 -1.17
N THR A 354 -6.07 3.13 -0.95
CA THR A 354 -6.33 2.17 -2.03
C THR A 354 -7.77 2.19 -2.54
N ARG A 355 -8.68 2.92 -1.87
CA ARG A 355 -10.12 2.95 -2.20
C ARG A 355 -10.52 3.92 -3.31
N PRO A 356 -9.93 5.14 -3.45
CA PRO A 356 -10.37 6.07 -4.49
C PRO A 356 -10.40 5.41 -5.86
N GLY A 357 -11.58 5.38 -6.49
CA GLY A 357 -11.82 4.68 -7.75
C GLY A 357 -13.09 5.16 -8.42
N GLY A 358 -13.78 4.30 -9.15
CA GLY A 358 -15.02 4.63 -9.84
C GLY A 358 -14.83 5.79 -10.81
N ARG A 359 -15.40 6.95 -10.48
CA ARG A 359 -15.33 8.18 -11.31
C ARG A 359 -14.15 9.09 -10.95
N THR A 360 -13.31 8.68 -9.98
CA THR A 360 -12.12 9.44 -9.60
C THR A 360 -11.06 9.37 -10.68
N VAL A 361 -10.58 10.52 -11.15
CA VAL A 361 -9.40 10.60 -12.02
C VAL A 361 -8.17 10.88 -11.20
N ARG A 362 -7.04 10.37 -11.67
CA ARG A 362 -5.75 10.58 -11.03
C ARG A 362 -5.00 11.70 -11.76
N GLU A 363 -4.55 12.69 -11.00
CA GLU A 363 -3.73 13.82 -11.46
C GLU A 363 -2.40 13.78 -10.72
N TYR A 364 -1.33 14.25 -11.35
CA TYR A 364 0.02 14.20 -10.80
C TYR A 364 0.63 15.59 -10.76
N GLU A 365 1.27 15.91 -9.64
CA GLU A 365 1.95 17.19 -9.41
C GLU A 365 3.43 16.94 -9.11
N GLY A 366 4.31 17.89 -9.46
CA GLY A 366 5.74 17.75 -9.26
C GLY A 366 6.38 16.64 -10.10
N GLY A 367 7.47 16.09 -9.59
CA GLY A 367 8.23 15.03 -10.22
C GLY A 367 9.39 15.56 -11.07
N ILE A 368 10.40 14.74 -11.20
CA ILE A 368 11.54 15.02 -12.07
C ILE A 368 11.00 15.06 -13.50
N GLN A 369 11.21 16.17 -14.23
CA GLN A 369 10.90 16.21 -15.67
C GLN A 369 11.60 15.02 -16.33
N LEU A 370 10.78 14.14 -16.93
CA LEU A 370 11.21 12.91 -17.59
C LEU A 370 11.86 13.23 -18.93
#